data_9b1f5c8ad573da2bd8ab32ccd684bd6e
#
_entry.id   9b1f5c8ad573da2bd8ab32ccd684bd6e
#
_cell.length_a   1.000
_cell.length_b   1.000
_cell.length_c   1.000
_cell.angle_alpha   90.00
_cell.angle_beta   90.00
_cell.angle_gamma   90.00
#
_symmetry.space_group_name_H-M   'P 1'
#
loop_
_entity.id
_entity.type
_entity.pdbx_description
1 polymer ?
#
loop_
_entity_poly.entity_id
_entity_poly.type
_entity_poly.pdbx_seq_one_letter_code
_entity_poly.pdbx_strand_id
1 'polypeptide(L)'
;GHVGTGLSNSGAVFSFPRTGYYLLTVTGNFLKADGTAQRLVGVEIYFTTNNSSYTSVAWSRNNISDDTGSSSASNFASMTAQKLFDITDISNQKFKIYSLTNGDSAVTTKGDTNDLISGFTIMKLANT
;
A
#
# COMPACT_ATOMS: atom_id res chain seq x y z
N GLY A 1 6.57 8.26 12.24
CA GLY A 1 7.64 7.94 13.16
C GLY A 1 8.01 6.46 13.14
N HIS A 2 9.15 6.10 13.69
CA HIS A 2 9.58 4.70 13.81
C HIS A 2 10.22 4.47 15.18
N VAL A 3 10.15 3.23 15.63
CA VAL A 3 10.85 2.77 16.84
C VAL A 3 11.99 1.84 16.39
N GLY A 4 13.22 2.16 16.78
CA GLY A 4 14.44 1.46 16.36
C GLY A 4 14.93 1.90 14.97
N THR A 5 15.75 1.06 14.31
CA THR A 5 16.25 1.32 12.96
C THR A 5 15.11 1.11 11.95
N GLY A 6 14.68 2.18 11.31
CA GLY A 6 13.61 2.15 10.32
C GLY A 6 14.05 1.56 8.97
N LEU A 7 13.06 1.42 8.07
CA LEU A 7 13.33 1.12 6.66
C LEU A 7 14.09 2.28 6.01
N SER A 8 14.91 1.97 5.01
CA SER A 8 15.39 2.97 4.07
C SER A 8 14.51 2.99 2.82
N ASN A 9 14.41 4.16 2.20
CA ASN A 9 13.63 4.38 0.98
C ASN A 9 14.49 5.09 -0.07
N SER A 10 14.46 4.56 -1.29
CA SER A 10 15.04 5.20 -2.47
C SER A 10 14.01 5.15 -3.60
N GLY A 11 13.41 6.31 -3.91
CA GLY A 11 12.25 6.36 -4.81
C GLY A 11 11.07 5.59 -4.22
N ALA A 12 10.55 4.64 -4.99
CA ALA A 12 9.44 3.78 -4.55
C ALA A 12 9.90 2.45 -3.90
N VAL A 13 11.21 2.26 -3.70
CA VAL A 13 11.80 1.00 -3.20
C VAL A 13 12.11 1.11 -1.72
N PHE A 14 11.58 0.19 -0.92
CA PHE A 14 11.85 0.07 0.51
C PHE A 14 12.79 -1.10 0.78
N SER A 15 13.82 -0.83 1.59
CA SER A 15 14.83 -1.81 2.01
C SER A 15 14.73 -2.07 3.51
N PHE A 16 14.90 -3.32 3.91
CA PHE A 16 14.87 -3.74 5.30
C PHE A 16 16.21 -3.41 5.99
N PRO A 17 16.19 -2.98 7.27
CA PRO A 17 17.42 -2.60 7.98
C PRO A 17 18.27 -3.81 8.41
N ARG A 18 17.68 -5.00 8.53
CA ARG A 18 18.34 -6.24 8.96
C ARG A 18 17.47 -7.46 8.61
N THR A 19 18.03 -8.65 8.68
CA THR A 19 17.30 -9.91 8.50
C THR A 19 16.27 -10.14 9.61
N GLY A 20 15.28 -10.98 9.35
CA GLY A 20 14.22 -11.35 10.29
C GLY A 20 12.84 -11.48 9.65
N TYR A 21 11.87 -11.77 10.49
CA TYR A 21 10.46 -11.84 10.09
C TYR A 21 9.78 -10.48 10.25
N TYR A 22 9.11 -10.02 9.18
CA TYR A 22 8.43 -8.72 9.16
C TYR A 22 6.99 -8.86 8.71
N LEU A 23 6.07 -8.26 9.44
CA LEU A 23 4.69 -8.07 9.02
C LEU A 23 4.52 -6.67 8.45
N LEU A 24 4.18 -6.58 7.17
CA LEU A 24 3.79 -5.36 6.49
C LEU A 24 2.26 -5.30 6.39
N THR A 25 1.68 -4.20 6.83
CA THR A 25 0.26 -3.86 6.66
C THR A 25 0.15 -2.57 5.86
N VAL A 26 -0.54 -2.62 4.73
CA VAL A 26 -0.78 -1.48 3.85
C VAL A 26 -2.27 -1.17 3.84
N THR A 27 -2.62 0.08 4.15
CA THR A 27 -4.00 0.57 4.09
C THR A 27 -4.12 1.61 2.99
N GLY A 28 -5.12 1.47 2.13
CA GLY A 28 -5.49 2.45 1.14
C GLY A 28 -6.90 2.98 1.38
N ASN A 29 -7.07 4.28 1.23
CA ASN A 29 -8.35 4.95 1.22
C ASN A 29 -8.44 5.79 -0.06
N PHE A 30 -9.45 5.51 -0.86
CA PHE A 30 -9.64 6.12 -2.17
C PHE A 30 -10.92 6.94 -2.19
N LEU A 31 -10.85 8.12 -2.82
CA LEU A 31 -11.97 9.01 -3.05
C LEU A 31 -12.20 9.13 -4.54
N LYS A 32 -13.46 9.06 -4.96
CA LYS A 32 -13.91 9.50 -6.28
C LYS A 32 -14.87 10.66 -6.11
N ALA A 33 -14.49 11.83 -6.63
CA ALA A 33 -15.16 13.09 -6.34
C ALA A 33 -16.29 13.44 -7.34
N ASP A 34 -16.44 12.67 -8.41
CA ASP A 34 -17.46 12.91 -9.45
C ASP A 34 -18.76 12.10 -9.25
N GLY A 35 -18.85 11.30 -8.17
CA GLY A 35 -20.01 10.48 -7.82
C GLY A 35 -20.22 9.25 -8.68
N THR A 36 -19.48 9.08 -9.78
CA THR A 36 -19.66 7.92 -10.65
C THR A 36 -18.98 6.68 -10.06
N ALA A 37 -19.42 5.49 -10.48
CA ALA A 37 -18.82 4.25 -10.04
C ALA A 37 -17.37 4.09 -10.51
N GLN A 38 -16.54 3.52 -9.68
CA GLN A 38 -15.22 3.01 -10.06
C GLN A 38 -15.16 1.51 -9.80
N ARG A 39 -14.97 0.75 -10.86
CA ARG A 39 -15.02 -0.71 -10.79
C ARG A 39 -13.89 -1.30 -9.93
N LEU A 40 -12.73 -0.65 -9.91
CA LEU A 40 -11.54 -1.23 -9.31
C LEU A 40 -10.62 -0.14 -8.74
N VAL A 41 -10.44 -0.17 -7.44
CA VAL A 41 -9.38 0.52 -6.70
C VAL A 41 -8.66 -0.47 -5.80
N GLY A 42 -7.41 -0.22 -5.45
CA GLY A 42 -6.70 -1.19 -4.62
C GLY A 42 -5.32 -0.75 -4.16
N VAL A 43 -4.78 -1.58 -3.28
CA VAL A 43 -3.37 -1.53 -2.87
C VAL A 43 -2.70 -2.86 -3.19
N GLU A 44 -1.46 -2.81 -3.65
CA GLU A 44 -0.67 -3.98 -4.01
C GLU A 44 0.72 -3.88 -3.40
N ILE A 45 1.22 -5.01 -2.90
CA ILE A 45 2.58 -5.17 -2.38
C ILE A 45 3.37 -5.99 -3.40
N TYR A 46 4.45 -5.43 -3.88
CA TYR A 46 5.41 -6.09 -4.75
C TYR A 46 6.69 -6.40 -3.99
N PHE A 47 7.27 -7.54 -4.27
CA PHE A 47 8.49 -8.01 -3.61
C PHE A 47 9.49 -8.54 -4.62
N THR A 48 10.78 -8.39 -4.30
CA THR A 48 11.89 -8.93 -5.08
C THR A 48 12.85 -9.71 -4.18
N THR A 49 13.47 -10.72 -4.72
CA THR A 49 14.58 -11.49 -4.11
C THR A 49 15.91 -11.29 -4.82
N ASN A 50 15.93 -10.49 -5.89
CA ASN A 50 17.13 -10.27 -6.71
C ASN A 50 17.39 -8.78 -6.98
N ASN A 51 16.72 -7.87 -6.26
CA ASN A 51 16.81 -6.42 -6.39
C ASN A 51 16.50 -5.86 -7.80
N SER A 52 15.86 -6.63 -8.67
CA SER A 52 15.54 -6.21 -10.04
C SER A 52 14.13 -6.56 -10.47
N SER A 53 13.73 -7.82 -10.36
CA SER A 53 12.41 -8.30 -10.79
C SER A 53 11.45 -8.32 -9.61
N TYR A 54 10.34 -7.58 -9.71
CA TYR A 54 9.32 -7.47 -8.67
C TYR A 54 8.07 -8.23 -9.09
N THR A 55 7.51 -9.00 -8.17
CA THR A 55 6.23 -9.70 -8.35
C THR A 55 5.24 -9.26 -7.29
N SER A 56 3.95 -9.22 -7.64
CA SER A 56 2.88 -8.97 -6.67
C SER A 56 2.79 -10.15 -5.70
N VAL A 57 2.86 -9.88 -4.41
CA VAL A 57 2.86 -10.90 -3.34
C VAL A 57 1.66 -10.79 -2.40
N ALA A 58 0.98 -9.65 -2.40
CA ALA A 58 -0.30 -9.44 -1.73
C ALA A 58 -1.01 -8.24 -2.34
N TRP A 59 -2.34 -8.28 -2.33
CA TRP A 59 -3.16 -7.18 -2.76
C TRP A 59 -4.52 -7.20 -2.06
N SER A 60 -5.17 -6.05 -2.03
CA SER A 60 -6.56 -5.88 -1.63
C SER A 60 -7.23 -4.91 -2.58
N ARG A 61 -8.43 -5.24 -3.03
CA ARG A 61 -9.16 -4.49 -4.04
C ARG A 61 -10.60 -4.27 -3.62
N ASN A 62 -11.16 -3.17 -4.08
CA ASN A 62 -12.56 -2.82 -3.83
C ASN A 62 -13.10 -2.05 -5.04
N ASN A 63 -14.38 -1.76 -5.02
CA ASN A 63 -15.04 -0.83 -5.95
C ASN A 63 -15.52 0.40 -5.19
N ILE A 64 -15.74 1.49 -5.92
CA ILE A 64 -16.45 2.68 -5.44
C ILE A 64 -17.80 2.69 -6.12
N SER A 65 -18.87 2.74 -5.32
CA SER A 65 -20.24 2.72 -5.81
C SER A 65 -20.62 4.02 -6.53
N ASP A 66 -21.61 3.94 -7.39
CA ASP A 66 -22.26 5.11 -8.00
C ASP A 66 -23.11 5.84 -6.95
N ASP A 67 -23.00 7.17 -6.91
CA ASP A 67 -23.82 8.06 -6.08
C ASP A 67 -24.14 9.36 -6.82
N THR A 68 -24.31 9.28 -8.12
CA THR A 68 -24.60 10.44 -8.98
C THR A 68 -25.92 11.16 -8.65
N GLY A 69 -26.78 10.53 -7.85
CA GLY A 69 -28.04 11.12 -7.35
C GLY A 69 -27.85 12.03 -6.14
N SER A 70 -26.68 12.08 -5.52
CA SER A 70 -26.39 12.91 -4.35
C SER A 70 -25.79 14.26 -4.75
N SER A 71 -26.24 15.33 -4.09
CA SER A 71 -25.65 16.66 -4.26
C SER A 71 -24.26 16.81 -3.66
N SER A 72 -23.78 15.80 -2.93
CA SER A 72 -22.44 15.75 -2.30
C SER A 72 -21.71 14.49 -2.71
N ALA A 73 -21.63 14.24 -4.00
CA ALA A 73 -21.12 13.01 -4.59
C ALA A 73 -19.62 12.81 -4.35
N SER A 74 -19.27 12.36 -3.16
CA SER A 74 -17.91 11.95 -2.81
C SER A 74 -17.95 10.55 -2.22
N ASN A 75 -17.55 9.56 -3.02
CA ASN A 75 -17.58 8.16 -2.63
C ASN A 75 -16.19 7.67 -2.26
N PHE A 76 -16.15 6.84 -1.24
CA PHE A 76 -14.92 6.30 -0.68
C PHE A 76 -14.89 4.78 -0.75
N ALA A 77 -13.68 4.24 -0.91
CA ALA A 77 -13.40 2.85 -0.66
C ALA A 77 -12.12 2.71 0.14
N SER A 78 -12.15 1.85 1.15
CA SER A 78 -10.99 1.54 1.98
C SER A 78 -10.68 0.05 1.89
N MET A 79 -9.39 -0.28 1.94
CA MET A 79 -8.93 -1.66 1.94
C MET A 79 -7.58 -1.80 2.62
N THR A 80 -7.26 -3.02 3.03
CA THR A 80 -5.99 -3.35 3.68
C THR A 80 -5.42 -4.62 3.07
N ALA A 81 -4.13 -4.59 2.73
CA ALA A 81 -3.35 -5.75 2.33
C ALA A 81 -2.26 -6.02 3.37
N GLN A 82 -1.96 -7.29 3.63
CA GLN A 82 -0.93 -7.71 4.57
C GLN A 82 -0.01 -8.74 3.94
N LYS A 83 1.28 -8.69 4.33
CA LYS A 83 2.28 -9.69 3.95
C LYS A 83 3.27 -9.93 5.08
N LEU A 84 3.47 -11.20 5.41
CA LEU A 84 4.59 -11.66 6.22
C LEU A 84 5.79 -11.94 5.32
N PHE A 85 6.94 -11.37 5.67
CA PHE A 85 8.22 -11.58 4.98
C PHE A 85 9.20 -12.32 5.89
N ASP A 86 9.92 -13.28 5.31
CA ASP A 86 11.16 -13.82 5.87
C ASP A 86 12.33 -13.18 5.12
N ILE A 87 13.03 -12.28 5.79
CA ILE A 87 14.13 -11.51 5.20
C ILE A 87 15.44 -12.11 5.62
N THR A 88 16.10 -12.75 4.67
CA THR A 88 17.40 -13.41 4.82
C THR A 88 18.53 -12.69 4.08
N ASP A 89 18.19 -11.82 3.11
CA ASP A 89 19.14 -11.04 2.31
C ASP A 89 18.65 -9.60 2.11
N ILE A 90 19.16 -8.67 2.91
CA ILE A 90 18.78 -7.26 2.85
C ILE A 90 19.28 -6.53 1.60
N SER A 91 20.28 -7.07 0.90
CA SER A 91 20.82 -6.47 -0.32
C SER A 91 19.88 -6.68 -1.51
N ASN A 92 19.23 -7.83 -1.58
CA ASN A 92 18.42 -8.26 -2.70
C ASN A 92 16.91 -8.28 -2.41
N GLN A 93 16.50 -8.47 -1.15
CA GLN A 93 15.10 -8.53 -0.75
C GLN A 93 14.55 -7.15 -0.41
N LYS A 94 13.62 -6.67 -1.24
CA LYS A 94 13.03 -5.33 -1.14
C LYS A 94 11.56 -5.36 -1.54
N PHE A 95 10.81 -4.34 -1.15
CA PHE A 95 9.41 -4.23 -1.53
C PHE A 95 9.06 -2.86 -2.10
N LYS A 96 7.92 -2.82 -2.80
CA LYS A 96 7.24 -1.62 -3.28
C LYS A 96 5.77 -1.71 -2.91
N ILE A 97 5.15 -0.54 -2.80
CA ILE A 97 3.70 -0.42 -2.59
C ILE A 97 3.14 0.36 -3.77
N TYR A 98 2.06 -0.15 -4.35
CA TYR A 98 1.33 0.51 -5.43
C TYR A 98 -0.12 0.75 -5.01
N SER A 99 -0.64 1.91 -5.40
CA SER A 99 -2.08 2.18 -5.46
C SER A 99 -2.59 1.89 -6.86
N LEU A 100 -3.75 1.27 -6.96
CA LEU A 100 -4.42 0.93 -8.20
C LEU A 100 -5.69 1.77 -8.32
N THR A 101 -5.78 2.60 -9.36
CA THR A 101 -6.95 3.45 -9.66
C THR A 101 -7.59 3.08 -11.00
N ASN A 102 -7.10 2.01 -11.64
CA ASN A 102 -7.55 1.55 -12.97
C ASN A 102 -7.48 2.65 -14.05
N GLY A 103 -6.51 3.57 -13.94
CA GLY A 103 -6.32 4.67 -14.89
C GLY A 103 -7.34 5.81 -14.80
N ASP A 104 -8.22 5.79 -13.80
CA ASP A 104 -9.21 6.84 -13.60
C ASP A 104 -8.59 8.03 -12.86
N SER A 105 -8.52 9.19 -13.55
CA SER A 105 -7.94 10.42 -13.01
C SER A 105 -8.83 11.11 -11.97
N ALA A 106 -10.11 10.75 -11.87
CA ALA A 106 -11.03 11.26 -10.85
C ALA A 106 -10.88 10.53 -9.51
N VAL A 107 -10.14 9.40 -9.49
CA VAL A 107 -9.84 8.68 -8.26
C VAL A 107 -8.55 9.22 -7.63
N THR A 108 -8.64 9.62 -6.39
CA THR A 108 -7.50 10.08 -5.60
C THR A 108 -7.25 9.18 -4.40
N THR A 109 -5.99 8.88 -4.12
CA THR A 109 -5.59 8.26 -2.85
C THR A 109 -5.60 9.33 -1.77
N LYS A 110 -6.39 9.14 -0.74
CA LYS A 110 -6.48 10.08 0.39
C LYS A 110 -5.29 9.92 1.31
N GLY A 111 -4.68 11.02 1.69
CA GLY A 111 -3.62 11.10 2.68
C GLY A 111 -3.84 12.30 3.59
N ASP A 112 -3.23 12.26 4.76
CA ASP A 112 -3.20 13.37 5.71
C ASP A 112 -1.84 13.40 6.41
N THR A 113 -1.43 14.57 6.92
CA THR A 113 -0.17 14.75 7.66
C THR A 113 -0.29 14.39 9.13
N ASN A 114 -1.51 14.38 9.66
CA ASN A 114 -1.78 14.13 11.09
C ASN A 114 -2.34 12.72 11.33
N ASP A 115 -3.11 12.20 10.35
CA ASP A 115 -3.81 10.92 10.46
C ASP A 115 -3.32 9.90 9.44
N LEU A 116 -3.23 8.63 9.83
CA LEU A 116 -2.95 7.53 8.91
C LEU A 116 -4.22 7.14 8.14
N ILE A 117 -4.54 7.91 7.09
CA ILE A 117 -5.67 7.61 6.20
C ILE A 117 -5.27 6.57 5.17
N SER A 118 -4.16 6.83 4.44
CA SER A 118 -3.51 5.85 3.58
C SER A 118 -2.04 5.78 3.92
N GLY A 119 -1.48 4.57 3.96
CA GLY A 119 -0.09 4.38 4.29
C GLY A 119 0.22 2.95 4.66
N PHE A 120 1.32 2.75 5.36
CA PHE A 120 1.67 1.42 5.82
C PHE A 120 2.34 1.43 7.19
N THR A 121 2.24 0.29 7.85
CA THR A 121 3.04 -0.04 9.02
C THR A 121 3.82 -1.31 8.75
N ILE A 122 5.04 -1.38 9.29
CA ILE A 122 5.85 -2.58 9.25
C ILE A 122 6.38 -2.88 10.65
N MET A 123 6.26 -4.13 11.04
CA MET A 123 6.69 -4.61 12.35
C MET A 123 7.66 -5.76 12.18
N LYS A 124 8.82 -5.67 12.82
CA LYS A 124 9.72 -6.81 12.93
C LYS A 124 9.21 -7.70 14.07
N LEU A 125 8.91 -8.95 13.75
CA LEU A 125 8.35 -9.93 14.70
C LEU A 125 9.45 -10.73 15.41
N ALA A 126 10.49 -11.14 14.66
CA ALA A 126 11.58 -11.96 15.19
C ALA A 126 12.86 -11.81 14.37
N ASN A 127 13.96 -12.29 14.90
CA ASN A 127 15.18 -12.54 14.13
C ASN A 127 15.06 -13.86 13.36
N THR A 128 15.75 -13.95 12.24
CA THR A 128 16.00 -15.23 11.55
C THR A 128 17.21 -15.92 12.15
#